data_44356a5fd8d1cfacf9821083890b2e99
#
_entry.id   44356a5fd8d1cfacf9821083890b2e99
#
_cell.length_a   1.000
_cell.length_b   1.000
_cell.length_c   1.000
_cell.angle_alpha   90.00
_cell.angle_beta   90.00
_cell.angle_gamma   90.00
#
_symmetry.space_group_name_H-M   'P 1'
#
loop_
_entity.id
_entity.type
_entity.pdbx_description
1 polymer ?
#
loop_
_entity_poly.entity_id
_entity_poly.type
_entity_poly.pdbx_seq_one_letter_code
_entity_poly.pdbx_strand_id
1 'polypeptide(L)'
;ECKERDLTYEAPLKIKVRLHNKEKEEISEHEIFMGNFPLMTETGTFVINGAERVIVSQLVRSPGIYYGIAHDKIGKKLFSCTVIPNRGAWLEYETDSNDVFYVRVDRTRKVPITVFIRALGVGTNEEILELFGDEPKIHASFTKDTAENYQEGLKELYSKIRPGEPFSLDSAENLVTAMFFDPRRYDLSLIHISEP
;
A
#
# COMPACT_ATOMS: atom_id res chain seq x y z
N GLU A 1 -3.89 -29.80 30.85
CA GLU A 1 -2.44 -30.09 30.74
C GLU A 1 -1.65 -28.89 30.26
N CYS A 2 -1.95 -28.27 29.06
CA CYS A 2 -1.22 -27.09 28.56
C CYS A 2 -1.29 -25.89 29.51
N LYS A 3 -2.44 -25.66 30.19
CA LYS A 3 -2.60 -24.58 31.17
C LYS A 3 -1.77 -24.80 32.45
N GLU A 4 -1.57 -26.02 32.84
CA GLU A 4 -0.85 -26.40 34.08
C GLU A 4 0.67 -26.37 33.87
N ARG A 5 1.11 -26.55 32.62
CA ARG A 5 2.53 -26.64 32.26
C ARG A 5 3.05 -25.38 31.52
N ASP A 6 2.27 -24.32 31.47
CA ASP A 6 2.60 -23.10 30.77
C ASP A 6 2.97 -23.31 29.27
N LEU A 7 2.29 -24.28 28.63
CA LEU A 7 2.51 -24.63 27.23
C LEU A 7 1.46 -23.99 26.31
N THR A 8 1.78 -23.92 25.02
CA THR A 8 0.85 -23.52 23.98
C THR A 8 0.15 -24.76 23.42
N TYR A 9 -1.20 -24.71 23.34
CA TYR A 9 -2.00 -25.75 22.70
C TYR A 9 -1.92 -25.56 21.17
N GLU A 10 -1.07 -26.32 20.51
CA GLU A 10 -0.74 -26.16 19.10
C GLU A 10 -0.53 -27.49 18.39
N ALA A 11 -0.59 -27.46 17.05
CA ALA A 11 -0.28 -28.57 16.18
C ALA A 11 0.70 -28.16 15.09
N PRO A 12 1.63 -29.05 14.67
CA PRO A 12 2.56 -28.76 13.60
C PRO A 12 1.85 -28.71 12.24
N LEU A 13 2.06 -27.60 11.49
CA LEU A 13 1.68 -27.53 10.09
C LEU A 13 2.79 -28.09 9.24
N LYS A 14 2.46 -29.12 8.46
CA LYS A 14 3.36 -29.75 7.51
C LYS A 14 2.74 -29.73 6.12
N ILE A 15 3.56 -29.43 5.11
CA ILE A 15 3.15 -29.35 3.72
C ILE A 15 3.87 -30.43 2.93
N LYS A 16 3.12 -31.21 2.15
CA LYS A 16 3.70 -32.13 1.15
C LYS A 16 3.98 -31.37 -0.12
N VAL A 17 5.24 -31.31 -0.50
CA VAL A 17 5.71 -30.67 -1.73
C VAL A 17 6.26 -31.71 -2.70
N ARG A 18 5.97 -31.52 -3.98
CA ARG A 18 6.55 -32.28 -5.08
C ARG A 18 7.58 -31.41 -5.77
N LEU A 19 8.82 -31.82 -5.72
CA LEU A 19 9.91 -31.21 -6.48
C LEU A 19 10.06 -31.95 -7.80
N HIS A 20 9.77 -31.26 -8.90
CA HIS A 20 10.02 -31.77 -10.24
C HIS A 20 11.33 -31.20 -10.78
N ASN A 21 12.37 -32.01 -10.79
CA ASN A 21 13.64 -31.67 -11.40
C ASN A 21 13.54 -31.89 -12.91
N LYS A 22 13.47 -30.79 -13.68
CA LYS A 22 13.34 -30.85 -15.15
C LYS A 22 14.57 -31.40 -15.88
N GLU A 23 15.74 -31.30 -15.25
CA GLU A 23 17.00 -31.79 -15.86
C GLU A 23 17.17 -33.32 -15.74
N LYS A 24 16.65 -33.87 -14.61
CA LYS A 24 16.76 -35.32 -14.33
C LYS A 24 15.48 -36.06 -14.51
N GLU A 25 14.38 -35.37 -14.84
CA GLU A 25 13.02 -35.92 -14.94
C GLU A 25 12.58 -36.72 -13.70
N GLU A 26 13.15 -36.35 -12.54
CA GLU A 26 12.83 -36.97 -11.26
C GLU A 26 11.78 -36.16 -10.53
N ILE A 27 10.80 -36.85 -9.95
CA ILE A 27 9.82 -36.26 -9.02
C ILE A 27 10.12 -36.79 -7.62
N SER A 28 10.46 -35.92 -6.71
CA SER A 28 10.61 -36.25 -5.29
C SER A 28 9.54 -35.59 -4.45
N GLU A 29 9.01 -36.34 -3.48
CA GLU A 29 8.03 -35.82 -2.53
C GLU A 29 8.69 -35.67 -1.16
N HIS A 30 8.52 -34.49 -0.57
CA HIS A 30 9.04 -34.17 0.76
C HIS A 30 7.95 -33.56 1.62
N GLU A 31 7.94 -33.89 2.89
CA GLU A 31 7.13 -33.24 3.89
C GLU A 31 7.95 -32.16 4.60
N ILE A 32 7.54 -30.89 4.45
CA ILE A 32 8.25 -29.74 5.01
C ILE A 32 7.45 -29.22 6.19
N PHE A 33 8.13 -29.07 7.34
CA PHE A 33 7.59 -28.41 8.52
C PHE A 33 7.56 -26.91 8.32
N MET A 34 6.38 -26.29 8.44
CA MET A 34 6.20 -24.85 8.25
C MET A 34 6.14 -24.06 9.56
N GLY A 35 5.83 -24.72 10.66
CA GLY A 35 5.67 -24.11 11.97
C GLY A 35 4.53 -24.74 12.77
N ASN A 36 4.34 -24.26 14.00
CA ASN A 36 3.24 -24.69 14.84
C ASN A 36 2.09 -23.69 14.76
N PHE A 37 0.87 -24.21 14.66
CA PHE A 37 -0.35 -23.41 14.66
C PHE A 37 -1.11 -23.61 15.98
N PRO A 38 -1.44 -22.53 16.69
CA PRO A 38 -2.33 -22.61 17.86
C PRO A 38 -3.68 -23.19 17.46
N LEU A 39 -4.18 -24.13 18.23
CA LEU A 39 -5.49 -24.72 18.02
C LEU A 39 -6.55 -24.00 18.84
N MET A 40 -7.71 -23.77 18.22
CA MET A 40 -8.86 -23.22 18.92
C MET A 40 -9.49 -24.29 19.82
N THR A 41 -9.84 -23.91 21.03
CA THR A 41 -10.61 -24.75 21.96
C THR A 41 -12.09 -24.76 21.57
N GLU A 42 -12.86 -25.67 22.15
CA GLU A 42 -14.31 -25.75 21.93
C GLU A 42 -15.06 -24.47 22.34
N THR A 43 -14.48 -23.69 23.25
CA THR A 43 -15.04 -22.41 23.73
C THR A 43 -14.59 -21.19 22.90
N GLY A 44 -13.85 -21.41 21.80
CA GLY A 44 -13.40 -20.32 20.93
C GLY A 44 -12.17 -19.55 21.44
N THR A 45 -11.42 -20.15 22.34
CA THR A 45 -10.20 -19.57 22.93
C THR A 45 -8.94 -20.26 22.43
N PHE A 46 -7.78 -19.63 22.68
CA PHE A 46 -6.46 -20.19 22.41
C PHE A 46 -5.67 -20.25 23.72
N VAL A 47 -4.96 -21.34 23.95
CA VAL A 47 -4.06 -21.46 25.09
C VAL A 47 -2.64 -21.16 24.64
N ILE A 48 -2.11 -20.02 25.04
CA ILE A 48 -0.77 -19.54 24.69
C ILE A 48 0.04 -19.36 25.98
N ASN A 49 1.14 -20.11 26.09
CA ASN A 49 1.99 -20.13 27.31
C ASN A 49 1.15 -20.32 28.61
N GLY A 50 0.23 -21.25 28.57
CA GLY A 50 -0.65 -21.56 29.72
C GLY A 50 -1.83 -20.60 29.93
N ALA A 51 -1.82 -19.44 29.31
CA ALA A 51 -2.88 -18.45 29.42
C ALA A 51 -3.95 -18.63 28.32
N GLU A 52 -5.20 -18.67 28.74
CA GLU A 52 -6.34 -18.71 27.82
C GLU A 52 -6.60 -17.31 27.25
N ARG A 53 -6.53 -17.20 25.95
CA ARG A 53 -6.66 -15.93 25.22
C ARG A 53 -7.75 -16.03 24.17
N VAL A 54 -8.34 -14.89 23.85
CA VAL A 54 -9.35 -14.75 22.80
C VAL A 54 -8.95 -13.64 21.84
N ILE A 55 -9.29 -13.82 20.57
CA ILE A 55 -9.10 -12.77 19.56
C ILE A 55 -10.25 -11.78 19.66
N VAL A 56 -9.93 -10.53 19.93
CA VAL A 56 -10.91 -9.45 20.02
C VAL A 56 -11.17 -8.90 18.63
N SER A 57 -12.44 -8.85 18.22
CA SER A 57 -12.84 -8.20 16.96
C SER A 57 -12.52 -6.71 17.01
N GLN A 58 -11.96 -6.19 15.92
CA GLN A 58 -11.61 -4.78 15.78
C GLN A 58 -12.41 -4.15 14.66
N LEU A 59 -12.90 -2.93 14.89
CA LEU A 59 -13.49 -2.11 13.84
C LEU A 59 -12.37 -1.49 13.02
N VAL A 60 -12.44 -1.67 11.70
CA VAL A 60 -11.56 -1.01 10.74
C VAL A 60 -12.37 -0.05 9.89
N ARG A 61 -11.72 0.98 9.34
CA ARG A 61 -12.38 1.87 8.38
C ARG A 61 -12.72 1.08 7.12
N SER A 62 -13.92 1.30 6.59
CA SER A 62 -14.31 0.76 5.29
C SER A 62 -13.46 1.37 4.17
N PRO A 63 -13.30 0.66 3.03
CA PRO A 63 -12.80 1.28 1.83
C PRO A 63 -13.62 2.52 1.48
N GLY A 64 -12.96 3.60 1.07
CA GLY A 64 -13.62 4.88 0.78
C GLY A 64 -12.63 6.03 0.68
N ILE A 65 -13.15 7.20 0.40
CA ILE A 65 -12.42 8.46 0.35
C ILE A 65 -12.81 9.30 1.57
N TYR A 66 -11.83 9.69 2.36
CA TYR A 66 -12.02 10.43 3.61
C TYR A 66 -11.40 11.81 3.49
N TYR A 67 -12.23 12.83 3.52
CA TYR A 67 -11.82 14.22 3.44
C TYR A 67 -11.59 14.81 4.82
N GLY A 68 -10.57 15.65 4.94
CA GLY A 68 -10.24 16.35 6.18
C GLY A 68 -9.87 17.79 5.94
N ILE A 69 -10.09 18.62 6.96
CA ILE A 69 -9.69 20.02 6.96
C ILE A 69 -8.89 20.28 8.25
N ALA A 70 -7.69 20.80 8.09
CA ALA A 70 -6.87 21.30 9.18
C ALA A 70 -6.66 22.81 9.03
N HIS A 71 -6.18 23.45 10.06
CA HIS A 71 -5.84 24.88 10.00
C HIS A 71 -4.35 25.04 10.33
N ASP A 72 -3.67 25.85 9.53
CA ASP A 72 -2.30 26.25 9.79
C ASP A 72 -2.24 27.25 10.98
N LYS A 73 -1.05 27.52 11.48
CA LYS A 73 -0.78 28.48 12.57
C LYS A 73 -1.34 29.88 12.31
N ILE A 74 -1.52 30.25 11.06
CA ILE A 74 -2.09 31.53 10.60
C ILE A 74 -3.61 31.45 10.35
N GLY A 75 -4.25 30.30 10.60
CA GLY A 75 -5.68 30.10 10.36
C GLY A 75 -6.05 29.74 8.93
N LYS A 76 -5.08 29.52 8.01
CA LYS A 76 -5.34 29.08 6.65
C LYS A 76 -5.86 27.63 6.65
N LYS A 77 -6.91 27.36 5.89
CA LYS A 77 -7.44 26.00 5.73
C LYS A 77 -6.50 25.16 4.88
N LEU A 78 -6.14 24.01 5.40
CA LEU A 78 -5.38 22.97 4.73
C LEU A 78 -6.31 21.78 4.48
N PHE A 79 -6.37 21.33 3.26
CA PHE A 79 -7.22 20.20 2.86
C PHE A 79 -6.41 18.92 2.81
N SER A 80 -7.02 17.86 3.25
CA SER A 80 -6.46 16.52 3.13
C SER A 80 -7.50 15.54 2.63
N CYS A 81 -7.03 14.49 1.98
CA CYS A 81 -7.88 13.42 1.50
C CYS A 81 -7.12 12.11 1.64
N THR A 82 -7.76 11.09 2.20
CA THR A 82 -7.19 9.75 2.30
C THR A 82 -8.04 8.78 1.50
N VAL A 83 -7.43 8.15 0.52
CA VAL A 83 -8.05 7.05 -0.25
C VAL A 83 -7.65 5.74 0.39
N ILE A 84 -8.63 5.02 0.93
CA ILE A 84 -8.45 3.70 1.53
C ILE A 84 -9.04 2.67 0.56
N PRO A 85 -8.20 1.93 -0.19
CA PRO A 85 -8.67 0.90 -1.09
C PRO A 85 -9.19 -0.32 -0.30
N ASN A 86 -9.97 -1.17 -0.97
CA ASN A 86 -10.32 -2.49 -0.42
C ASN A 86 -9.08 -3.37 -0.28
N ARG A 87 -8.17 -3.26 -1.24
CA ARG A 87 -6.86 -3.92 -1.24
C ARG A 87 -5.83 -3.03 -1.89
N GLY A 88 -4.67 -2.89 -1.28
CA GLY A 88 -3.53 -2.16 -1.84
C GLY A 88 -3.06 -0.99 -0.99
N ALA A 89 -2.24 -0.16 -1.60
CA ALA A 89 -1.60 0.98 -0.97
C ALA A 89 -2.59 2.10 -0.64
N TRP A 90 -2.47 2.68 0.54
CA TRP A 90 -3.22 3.89 0.90
C TRP A 90 -2.60 5.11 0.22
N LEU A 91 -3.46 6.01 -0.25
CA LEU A 91 -3.03 7.29 -0.81
C LEU A 91 -3.53 8.41 0.11
N GLU A 92 -2.58 9.16 0.65
CA GLU A 92 -2.87 10.31 1.51
C GLU A 92 -2.47 11.60 0.76
N TYR A 93 -3.45 12.41 0.44
CA TYR A 93 -3.27 13.70 -0.22
C TYR A 93 -3.34 14.81 0.80
N GLU A 94 -2.44 15.79 0.71
CA GLU A 94 -2.42 16.96 1.60
C GLU A 94 -2.04 18.23 0.84
N THR A 95 -2.63 19.36 1.21
CA THR A 95 -2.18 20.68 0.77
C THR A 95 -1.28 21.30 1.85
N ASP A 96 -0.24 22.02 1.43
CA ASP A 96 0.57 22.82 2.34
C ASP A 96 0.11 24.28 2.40
N SER A 97 0.79 25.08 3.20
CA SER A 97 0.50 26.52 3.35
C SER A 97 0.72 27.34 2.06
N ASN A 98 1.44 26.80 1.09
CA ASN A 98 1.69 27.41 -0.22
C ASN A 98 0.73 26.90 -1.32
N ASP A 99 -0.35 26.22 -0.94
CA ASP A 99 -1.32 25.60 -1.85
C ASP A 99 -0.76 24.51 -2.76
N VAL A 100 0.38 23.94 -2.40
CA VAL A 100 0.99 22.83 -3.13
C VAL A 100 0.36 21.53 -2.66
N PHE A 101 -0.07 20.70 -3.61
CA PHE A 101 -0.55 19.36 -3.35
C PHE A 101 0.59 18.36 -3.25
N TYR A 102 0.53 17.55 -2.20
CA TYR A 102 1.42 16.43 -1.98
C TYR A 102 0.64 15.14 -1.85
N VAL A 103 1.29 14.03 -2.20
CA VAL A 103 0.77 12.68 -1.99
C VAL A 103 1.79 11.82 -1.23
N ARG A 104 1.29 10.97 -0.35
CA ARG A 104 2.04 9.89 0.29
C ARG A 104 1.44 8.56 -0.12
N VAL A 105 2.30 7.63 -0.46
CA VAL A 105 1.93 6.25 -0.74
C VAL A 105 2.37 5.39 0.43
N ASP A 106 1.42 4.72 1.12
CA ASP A 106 1.71 3.83 2.25
C ASP A 106 2.67 4.43 3.31
N ARG A 107 2.41 5.65 3.77
CA ARG A 107 3.22 6.33 4.79
C ARG A 107 4.67 6.64 4.36
N THR A 108 4.97 6.58 3.08
CA THR A 108 6.27 7.01 2.56
C THR A 108 6.44 8.53 2.69
N ARG A 109 7.60 9.03 2.28
CA ARG A 109 7.82 10.48 2.19
C ARG A 109 6.93 11.07 1.11
N LYS A 110 6.36 12.25 1.40
CA LYS A 110 5.51 12.95 0.45
C LYS A 110 6.25 13.36 -0.81
N VAL A 111 5.55 13.30 -1.93
CA VAL A 111 5.98 13.80 -3.24
C VAL A 111 4.96 14.82 -3.75
N PRO A 112 5.36 15.80 -4.59
CA PRO A 112 4.40 16.66 -5.27
C PRO A 112 3.42 15.83 -6.10
N ILE A 113 2.16 16.26 -6.13
CA ILE A 113 1.12 15.52 -6.87
C ILE A 113 1.45 15.37 -8.36
N THR A 114 2.09 16.38 -8.95
CA THR A 114 2.51 16.40 -10.35
C THR A 114 3.51 15.28 -10.64
N VAL A 115 4.50 15.06 -9.77
CA VAL A 115 5.45 13.94 -9.87
C VAL A 115 4.72 12.59 -9.84
N PHE A 116 3.75 12.45 -8.95
CA PHE A 116 2.97 11.21 -8.84
C PHE A 116 2.14 10.96 -10.10
N ILE A 117 1.46 11.99 -10.62
CA ILE A 117 0.65 11.90 -11.84
C ILE A 117 1.53 11.52 -13.03
N ARG A 118 2.73 12.12 -13.18
CA ARG A 118 3.69 11.74 -14.22
C ARG A 118 4.11 10.28 -14.10
N ALA A 119 4.40 9.82 -12.90
CA ALA A 119 4.76 8.43 -12.65
C ALA A 119 3.64 7.43 -12.98
N LEU A 120 2.38 7.86 -12.98
CA LEU A 120 1.23 7.04 -13.41
C LEU A 120 1.01 7.03 -14.93
N GLY A 121 1.76 7.85 -15.71
CA GLY A 121 1.74 7.82 -17.16
C GLY A 121 1.35 9.14 -17.85
N VAL A 122 0.96 10.19 -17.10
CA VAL A 122 0.65 11.52 -17.66
C VAL A 122 1.90 12.39 -17.58
N GLY A 123 2.67 12.42 -18.68
CA GLY A 123 4.06 12.92 -18.66
C GLY A 123 4.22 14.43 -18.74
N THR A 124 3.35 15.14 -19.45
CA THR A 124 3.50 16.58 -19.76
C THR A 124 2.62 17.47 -18.89
N ASN A 125 2.98 18.75 -18.77
CA ASN A 125 2.18 19.74 -18.06
C ASN A 125 0.83 19.95 -18.72
N GLU A 126 0.81 19.95 -20.05
CA GLU A 126 -0.37 20.13 -20.86
C GLU A 126 -1.39 19.00 -20.61
N GLU A 127 -0.93 17.77 -20.61
CA GLU A 127 -1.77 16.60 -20.30
C GLU A 127 -2.33 16.65 -18.86
N ILE A 128 -1.54 17.10 -17.88
CA ILE A 128 -2.00 17.27 -16.51
C ILE A 128 -3.09 18.35 -16.42
N LEU A 129 -2.90 19.50 -17.11
CA LEU A 129 -3.88 20.57 -17.15
C LEU A 129 -5.15 20.17 -17.92
N GLU A 130 -5.03 19.33 -18.94
CA GLU A 130 -6.20 18.79 -19.66
C GLU A 130 -7.07 17.92 -18.74
N LEU A 131 -6.44 17.12 -17.85
CA LEU A 131 -7.16 16.27 -16.90
C LEU A 131 -7.80 17.05 -15.75
N PHE A 132 -7.08 18.00 -15.16
CA PHE A 132 -7.51 18.67 -13.91
C PHE A 132 -8.07 20.09 -14.15
N GLY A 133 -7.96 20.60 -15.36
CA GLY A 133 -8.34 21.98 -15.68
C GLY A 133 -7.33 23.01 -15.16
N ASP A 134 -7.69 24.27 -15.32
CA ASP A 134 -6.88 25.43 -14.89
C ASP A 134 -7.05 25.69 -13.37
N GLU A 135 -6.64 24.73 -12.55
CA GLU A 135 -6.75 24.80 -11.10
C GLU A 135 -5.52 25.46 -10.47
N PRO A 136 -5.67 26.57 -9.71
CA PRO A 136 -4.54 27.31 -9.13
C PRO A 136 -3.60 26.46 -8.28
N LYS A 137 -4.12 25.44 -7.59
CA LYS A 137 -3.31 24.56 -6.76
C LYS A 137 -2.45 23.59 -7.57
N ILE A 138 -2.90 23.20 -8.76
CA ILE A 138 -2.09 22.42 -9.70
C ILE A 138 -0.94 23.27 -10.20
N HIS A 139 -1.19 24.53 -10.57
CA HIS A 139 -0.13 25.47 -10.94
C HIS A 139 0.88 25.70 -9.82
N ALA A 140 0.41 25.86 -8.56
CA ALA A 140 1.28 25.96 -7.42
C ALA A 140 2.14 24.69 -7.25
N SER A 141 1.59 23.52 -7.54
CA SER A 141 2.30 22.24 -7.45
C SER A 141 3.40 22.10 -8.49
N PHE A 142 3.24 22.66 -9.69
CA PHE A 142 4.32 22.71 -10.68
C PHE A 142 5.56 23.47 -10.20
N THR A 143 5.40 24.46 -9.32
CA THR A 143 6.55 25.20 -8.76
C THR A 143 7.46 24.34 -7.88
N LYS A 144 6.96 23.23 -7.38
CA LYS A 144 7.68 22.26 -6.55
C LYS A 144 7.97 20.96 -7.29
N ASP A 145 7.55 20.88 -8.54
CA ASP A 145 7.82 19.73 -9.39
C ASP A 145 9.32 19.64 -9.69
N THR A 146 9.87 18.47 -9.48
CA THR A 146 11.28 18.16 -9.74
C THR A 146 11.45 17.26 -10.96
N ALA A 147 10.34 16.89 -11.60
CA ALA A 147 10.29 16.02 -12.75
C ALA A 147 9.64 16.77 -13.94
N GLU A 148 10.23 16.67 -15.12
CA GLU A 148 9.70 17.28 -16.33
C GLU A 148 8.95 16.29 -17.23
N ASN A 149 9.16 14.99 -16.98
CA ASN A 149 8.64 13.93 -17.83
C ASN A 149 8.29 12.66 -17.01
N TYR A 150 7.70 11.67 -17.70
CA TYR A 150 7.33 10.38 -17.14
C TYR A 150 8.49 9.66 -16.43
N GLN A 151 9.66 9.61 -17.08
CA GLN A 151 10.80 8.82 -16.54
C GLN A 151 11.35 9.45 -15.26
N GLU A 152 11.43 10.77 -15.19
CA GLU A 152 11.87 11.48 -14.00
C GLU A 152 10.86 11.37 -12.87
N GLY A 153 9.56 11.50 -13.17
CA GLY A 153 8.50 11.27 -12.21
C GLY A 153 8.54 9.86 -11.62
N LEU A 154 8.73 8.86 -12.47
CA LEU A 154 8.85 7.46 -12.06
C LEU A 154 10.10 7.22 -11.20
N LYS A 155 11.24 7.81 -11.56
CA LYS A 155 12.48 7.74 -10.79
C LYS A 155 12.32 8.35 -9.40
N GLU A 156 11.71 9.50 -9.30
CA GLU A 156 11.50 10.16 -8.02
C GLU A 156 10.54 9.36 -7.13
N LEU A 157 9.41 8.92 -7.67
CA LEU A 157 8.46 8.09 -6.94
C LEU A 157 9.12 6.78 -6.46
N TYR A 158 9.88 6.11 -7.32
CA TYR A 158 10.60 4.88 -6.97
C TYR A 158 11.57 5.10 -5.81
N SER A 159 12.32 6.20 -5.84
CA SER A 159 13.26 6.54 -4.76
C SER A 159 12.61 6.76 -3.39
N LYS A 160 11.33 7.17 -3.37
CA LYS A 160 10.56 7.34 -2.13
C LYS A 160 9.97 6.04 -1.62
N ILE A 161 9.52 5.17 -2.53
CA ILE A 161 8.92 3.88 -2.18
C ILE A 161 10.02 2.88 -1.77
N ARG A 162 11.15 2.87 -2.48
CA ARG A 162 12.29 1.97 -2.24
C ARG A 162 13.59 2.74 -2.06
N PRO A 163 13.77 3.40 -0.93
CA PRO A 163 14.99 4.16 -0.68
C PRO A 163 16.21 3.22 -0.62
N GLY A 164 17.28 3.60 -1.33
CA GLY A 164 18.55 2.85 -1.34
C GLY A 164 18.68 1.77 -2.41
N GLU A 165 17.62 1.46 -3.15
CA GLU A 165 17.72 0.58 -4.31
C GLU A 165 18.19 1.35 -5.56
N PRO A 166 19.04 0.75 -6.41
CA PRO A 166 19.42 1.36 -7.69
C PRO A 166 18.21 1.47 -8.61
N PHE A 167 18.06 2.62 -9.26
CA PHE A 167 16.99 2.85 -10.20
C PHE A 167 17.21 2.06 -11.50
N SER A 168 16.17 1.36 -11.92
CA SER A 168 16.01 0.79 -13.25
C SER A 168 14.60 1.13 -13.74
N LEU A 169 14.50 1.57 -14.98
CA LEU A 169 13.20 1.96 -15.56
C LEU A 169 12.20 0.79 -15.50
N ASP A 170 12.61 -0.38 -15.97
CA ASP A 170 11.76 -1.59 -15.97
C ASP A 170 11.30 -1.99 -14.57
N SER A 171 12.20 -1.89 -13.58
CA SER A 171 11.85 -2.21 -12.18
C SER A 171 10.86 -1.22 -11.60
N ALA A 172 11.01 0.05 -11.93
CA ALA A 172 10.11 1.10 -11.46
C ALA A 172 8.73 1.02 -12.14
N GLU A 173 8.67 0.76 -13.44
CA GLU A 173 7.42 0.53 -14.17
C GLU A 173 6.68 -0.70 -13.64
N ASN A 174 7.40 -1.81 -13.44
CA ASN A 174 6.83 -3.02 -12.85
C ASN A 174 6.29 -2.78 -11.43
N LEU A 175 7.00 -1.98 -10.62
CA LEU A 175 6.55 -1.63 -9.26
C LEU A 175 5.25 -0.84 -9.30
N VAL A 176 5.19 0.26 -10.07
CA VAL A 176 4.00 1.13 -10.17
C VAL A 176 2.83 0.37 -10.76
N THR A 177 3.05 -0.40 -11.83
CA THR A 177 2.02 -1.24 -12.44
C THR A 177 1.48 -2.27 -11.43
N ALA A 178 2.35 -2.94 -10.69
CA ALA A 178 1.92 -3.90 -9.68
C ALA A 178 1.19 -3.26 -8.49
N MET A 179 1.54 -2.01 -8.12
CA MET A 179 0.94 -1.31 -6.98
C MET A 179 -0.45 -0.74 -7.28
N PHE A 180 -0.69 -0.26 -8.51
CA PHE A 180 -1.91 0.51 -8.82
C PHE A 180 -2.76 -0.07 -9.94
N PHE A 181 -2.19 -0.92 -10.80
CA PHE A 181 -2.86 -1.42 -12.01
C PHE A 181 -3.03 -2.95 -12.06
N ASP A 182 -2.45 -3.71 -11.12
CA ASP A 182 -2.70 -5.15 -11.01
C ASP A 182 -3.97 -5.39 -10.15
N PRO A 183 -5.08 -5.87 -10.72
CA PRO A 183 -6.33 -6.10 -9.98
C PRO A 183 -6.19 -7.13 -8.85
N ARG A 184 -5.14 -7.96 -8.84
CA ARG A 184 -4.85 -8.88 -7.74
C ARG A 184 -4.21 -8.19 -6.55
N ARG A 185 -3.60 -7.01 -6.75
CA ARG A 185 -2.86 -6.25 -5.72
C ARG A 185 -3.53 -4.94 -5.33
N TYR A 186 -4.32 -4.35 -6.23
CA TYR A 186 -5.00 -3.09 -6.00
C TYR A 186 -6.47 -3.19 -6.41
N ASP A 187 -7.36 -2.88 -5.49
CA ASP A 187 -8.80 -2.92 -5.71
C ASP A 187 -9.48 -1.81 -4.92
N LEU A 188 -10.09 -0.90 -5.62
CA LEU A 188 -10.88 0.21 -5.05
C LEU A 188 -12.31 -0.22 -4.71
N SER A 189 -12.78 -1.38 -5.25
CA SER A 189 -14.14 -1.90 -4.98
C SER A 189 -15.22 -0.84 -5.20
N LEU A 190 -16.01 -0.56 -4.16
CA LEU A 190 -17.15 0.37 -4.22
C LEU A 190 -16.76 1.83 -4.48
N ILE A 191 -15.50 2.23 -4.28
CA ILE A 191 -15.04 3.61 -4.53
C ILE A 191 -15.26 3.99 -6.00
N HIS A 192 -15.05 3.08 -6.94
CA HIS A 192 -15.31 3.32 -8.37
C HIS A 192 -16.77 3.64 -8.68
N ILE A 193 -17.70 3.24 -7.81
CA ILE A 193 -19.14 3.41 -8.00
C ILE A 193 -19.62 4.65 -7.26
N SER A 194 -19.13 4.87 -6.03
CA SER A 194 -19.59 5.96 -5.17
C SER A 194 -18.89 7.29 -5.40
N GLU A 195 -17.65 7.24 -5.89
CA GLU A 195 -16.76 8.40 -6.09
C GLU A 195 -16.14 8.30 -7.49
N PRO A 196 -16.92 8.50 -8.56
CA PRO A 196 -16.43 8.39 -9.94
C PRO A 196 -15.46 9.50 -10.33
#